data_3426ee496dae033c3af9ae81a47e7789
#
_entry.id   3426ee496dae033c3af9ae81a47e7789
#
_cell.length_a   1.000
_cell.length_b   1.000
_cell.length_c   1.000
_cell.angle_alpha   90.00
_cell.angle_beta   90.00
_cell.angle_gamma   90.00
#
_symmetry.space_group_name_H-M   'P 1'
#
loop_
_entity.id
_entity.type
_entity.pdbx_description
1 polymer ?
#
loop_
_entity_poly.entity_id
_entity_poly.type
_entity_poly.pdbx_seq_one_letter_code
_entity_poly.pdbx_strand_id
1 'polypeptide(L)'
;MRALAIAVLLAATGVSAAEGFKARGFILPDGAVKIDDDRYRLPQPWDEAVKFYRRAYPPAKFPRRTLHSQTAVRAMHIENPPGLEWEGVNLYEAGHGEVRVFILPGKEPPPAKGK
;
A
#
# COMPACT_ATOMS: atom_id res chain seq x y z
N MET A 1 27.79 27.64 -8.54
CA MET A 1 27.41 27.38 -8.41
C MET A 1 26.64 26.94 -8.22
N ARG A 2 26.49 26.87 -8.13
CA ARG A 2 25.80 26.43 -7.98
C ARG A 2 25.28 25.50 -8.16
N ALA A 3 25.28 25.17 -8.35
CA ALA A 3 24.67 24.21 -8.83
C ALA A 3 24.62 23.08 -8.10
N LEU A 4 25.01 22.96 -7.74
CA LEU A 4 24.86 22.06 -7.18
C LEU A 4 24.07 21.69 -6.44
N ALA A 5 24.16 21.84 -6.11
CA ALA A 5 23.31 21.71 -5.11
C ALA A 5 22.14 20.98 -5.44
N ILE A 6 21.72 21.17 -6.48
CA ILE A 6 20.65 20.57 -6.90
C ILE A 6 20.59 19.18 -6.79
N ALA A 7 21.57 18.61 -7.06
CA ALA A 7 21.58 17.24 -7.06
C ALA A 7 21.07 16.69 -5.83
N VAL A 8 21.37 17.30 -4.87
CA VAL A 8 20.96 16.86 -3.68
C VAL A 8 19.58 16.55 -3.55
N LEU A 9 18.83 17.37 -4.02
CA LEU A 9 17.53 17.16 -3.95
C LEU A 9 17.10 15.95 -4.47
N LEU A 10 17.68 15.53 -5.44
CA LEU A 10 17.24 14.37 -6.03
C LEU A 10 17.18 13.24 -5.20
N ALA A 11 18.10 13.07 -4.44
CA ALA A 11 18.15 11.94 -3.64
C ALA A 11 16.96 11.90 -2.78
N ALA A 12 16.65 12.93 -2.24
CA ALA A 12 15.60 12.98 -1.34
C ALA A 12 14.35 12.63 -2.04
N THR A 13 14.26 13.08 -3.19
CA THR A 13 13.11 12.87 -3.94
C THR A 13 12.84 11.45 -4.16
N GLY A 14 13.81 10.71 -4.45
CA GLY A 14 13.60 9.34 -4.73
C GLY A 14 12.99 8.63 -3.58
N VAL A 15 13.38 8.96 -2.42
CA VAL A 15 12.87 8.32 -1.26
C VAL A 15 11.42 8.66 -1.06
N SER A 16 11.09 9.88 -1.22
CA SER A 16 9.74 10.28 -1.04
C SER A 16 8.82 9.62 -2.01
N ALA A 17 9.23 9.51 -3.21
CA ALA A 17 8.42 8.92 -4.22
C ALA A 17 8.06 7.50 -3.88
N ALA A 18 8.96 6.80 -3.25
CA ALA A 18 8.70 5.42 -2.95
C ALA A 18 7.59 5.25 -1.94
N GLU A 19 7.32 6.24 -1.15
CA GLU A 19 6.31 6.11 -0.14
C GLU A 19 4.91 6.34 -0.67
N GLY A 20 4.75 7.09 -1.73
CA GLY A 20 3.45 7.30 -2.30
C GLY A 20 2.50 8.13 -1.45
N PHE A 21 1.30 7.67 -1.28
CA PHE A 21 0.25 8.42 -0.60
C PHE A 21 -0.64 7.48 0.21
N LYS A 22 -1.58 8.03 0.95
CA LYS A 22 -2.45 7.20 1.78
C LYS A 22 -3.90 7.29 1.36
N ALA A 23 -4.60 6.18 1.49
CA ALA A 23 -6.05 6.13 1.31
C ALA A 23 -6.58 5.38 2.52
N ARG A 24 -7.50 5.95 3.25
CA ARG A 24 -8.03 5.43 4.51
C ARG A 24 -6.87 5.10 5.46
N GLY A 25 -5.81 5.90 5.43
CA GLY A 25 -4.64 5.65 6.27
C GLY A 25 -3.72 4.55 5.77
N PHE A 26 -4.08 3.86 4.72
CA PHE A 26 -3.26 2.78 4.15
C PHE A 26 -2.31 3.34 3.11
N ILE A 27 -1.04 2.96 3.18
CA ILE A 27 -0.02 3.46 2.27
C ILE A 27 -0.11 2.80 0.91
N LEU A 28 -0.19 3.63 -0.11
CA LEU A 28 -0.18 3.14 -1.50
C LEU A 28 1.10 3.66 -2.16
N PRO A 29 1.73 2.85 -3.00
CA PRO A 29 2.97 3.32 -3.66
C PRO A 29 2.67 4.42 -4.66
N ASP A 30 3.66 5.22 -4.94
CA ASP A 30 3.54 6.25 -5.93
C ASP A 30 3.18 5.59 -7.26
N GLY A 31 2.25 6.14 -7.98
CA GLY A 31 1.80 5.54 -9.23
C GLY A 31 0.56 4.68 -9.09
N ALA A 32 0.10 4.45 -7.87
CA ALA A 32 -1.15 3.70 -7.69
C ALA A 32 -2.31 4.54 -8.21
N VAL A 33 -3.27 3.91 -8.85
CA VAL A 33 -4.39 4.59 -9.46
C VAL A 33 -5.71 4.04 -8.93
N LYS A 34 -6.58 4.92 -8.49
CA LYS A 34 -7.88 4.49 -7.99
C LYS A 34 -8.71 3.98 -9.16
N ILE A 35 -9.25 2.80 -9.05
CA ILE A 35 -10.07 2.21 -10.10
C ILE A 35 -11.52 2.01 -9.67
N ASP A 36 -11.79 2.06 -8.40
CA ASP A 36 -13.14 1.94 -7.86
C ASP A 36 -13.06 2.34 -6.40
N ASP A 37 -14.16 2.36 -5.70
CA ASP A 37 -14.16 2.70 -4.28
C ASP A 37 -13.28 1.71 -3.54
N ASP A 38 -12.34 2.22 -2.80
CA ASP A 38 -11.41 1.44 -2.00
C ASP A 38 -10.58 0.44 -2.81
N ARG A 39 -10.53 0.59 -4.13
CA ARG A 39 -9.72 -0.28 -4.97
C ARG A 39 -8.73 0.52 -5.77
N TYR A 40 -7.50 0.04 -5.81
CA TYR A 40 -6.42 0.71 -6.51
C TYR A 40 -5.61 -0.27 -7.32
N ARG A 41 -5.14 0.17 -8.48
CA ARG A 41 -4.22 -0.61 -9.29
C ARG A 41 -2.82 -0.15 -8.95
N LEU A 42 -1.92 -1.08 -8.73
CA LEU A 42 -0.55 -0.75 -8.37
C LEU A 42 0.34 -0.78 -9.63
N PRO A 43 1.37 0.04 -9.66
CA PRO A 43 2.27 0.05 -10.80
C PRO A 43 3.25 -1.12 -10.83
N GLN A 44 3.46 -1.78 -9.69
CA GLN A 44 4.46 -2.83 -9.61
C GLN A 44 3.90 -4.20 -9.89
N PRO A 45 4.73 -5.13 -10.34
CA PRO A 45 4.31 -6.52 -10.43
C PRO A 45 4.21 -7.11 -9.03
N TRP A 46 3.65 -8.29 -8.95
CA TRP A 46 3.35 -8.95 -7.68
C TRP A 46 4.52 -8.98 -6.69
N ASP A 47 5.67 -9.48 -7.13
CA ASP A 47 6.79 -9.61 -6.21
C ASP A 47 7.26 -8.27 -5.66
N GLU A 48 7.24 -7.26 -6.48
CA GLU A 48 7.65 -5.93 -6.04
C GLU A 48 6.62 -5.33 -5.09
N ALA A 49 5.35 -5.57 -5.34
CA ALA A 49 4.29 -5.08 -4.48
C ALA A 49 4.41 -5.76 -3.10
N VAL A 50 4.67 -7.05 -3.09
CA VAL A 50 4.82 -7.78 -1.83
C VAL A 50 6.00 -7.24 -1.04
N LYS A 51 7.10 -6.93 -1.72
CA LYS A 51 8.26 -6.37 -1.05
C LYS A 51 7.96 -4.99 -0.49
N PHE A 52 7.26 -4.18 -1.26
CA PHE A 52 6.90 -2.84 -0.82
C PHE A 52 6.10 -2.93 0.49
N TYR A 53 5.12 -3.80 0.53
CA TYR A 53 4.28 -3.91 1.71
C TYR A 53 4.95 -4.64 2.87
N ARG A 54 5.95 -5.44 2.61
CA ARG A 54 6.69 -6.06 3.70
C ARG A 54 7.46 -4.98 4.46
N ARG A 55 7.92 -3.95 3.76
CA ARG A 55 8.61 -2.85 4.41
C ARG A 55 7.66 -1.87 5.04
N ALA A 56 6.58 -1.53 4.35
CA ALA A 56 5.63 -0.55 4.85
C ALA A 56 4.85 -1.08 6.04
N TYR A 57 4.52 -2.37 6.00
CA TYR A 57 3.73 -3.00 7.06
C TYR A 57 4.40 -4.32 7.45
N PRO A 58 5.35 -4.26 8.37
CA PRO A 58 6.09 -5.47 8.76
C PRO A 58 5.19 -6.57 9.28
N PRO A 59 5.42 -7.82 8.89
CA PRO A 59 4.56 -8.93 9.28
C PRO A 59 4.40 -9.13 10.78
N ALA A 60 5.38 -8.71 11.57
CA ALA A 60 5.28 -8.87 13.01
C ALA A 60 4.15 -8.05 13.60
N LYS A 61 3.81 -6.92 12.97
CA LYS A 61 2.75 -6.07 13.47
C LYS A 61 1.51 -6.11 12.61
N PHE A 62 1.67 -6.47 11.35
CA PHE A 62 0.57 -6.51 10.41
C PHE A 62 0.54 -7.91 9.79
N PRO A 63 -0.07 -8.87 10.47
CA PRO A 63 -0.05 -10.24 9.99
C PRO A 63 -0.67 -10.37 8.62
N ARG A 64 -0.22 -11.34 7.86
CA ARG A 64 -0.80 -11.56 6.54
C ARG A 64 -1.02 -13.03 6.30
N ARG A 65 -1.95 -13.30 5.42
CA ARG A 65 -2.36 -14.65 5.15
C ARG A 65 -2.52 -14.79 3.65
N THR A 66 -1.97 -15.86 3.10
CA THR A 66 -2.13 -16.12 1.68
C THR A 66 -3.53 -16.63 1.45
N LEU A 67 -4.26 -16.00 0.53
CA LEU A 67 -5.60 -16.43 0.20
C LEU A 67 -5.56 -17.36 -1.01
N HIS A 68 -4.65 -17.10 -1.93
CA HIS A 68 -4.53 -17.89 -3.13
C HIS A 68 -3.08 -17.81 -3.60
N SER A 69 -2.52 -18.89 -4.04
CA SER A 69 -1.14 -18.90 -4.49
C SER A 69 -0.90 -19.64 -5.80
N GLN A 70 -1.92 -19.75 -6.62
CA GLN A 70 -1.73 -20.39 -7.92
C GLN A 70 -0.98 -19.45 -8.83
N THR A 71 -0.32 -20.00 -9.82
CA THR A 71 0.56 -19.24 -10.69
C THR A 71 -0.06 -18.00 -11.30
N ALA A 72 -1.24 -18.08 -11.78
CA ALA A 72 -1.84 -16.94 -12.43
C ALA A 72 -2.82 -16.18 -11.55
N VAL A 73 -3.01 -16.64 -10.32
CA VAL A 73 -3.97 -16.01 -9.43
C VAL A 73 -3.36 -16.01 -8.04
N ARG A 74 -2.90 -14.89 -7.58
CA ARG A 74 -2.31 -14.77 -6.26
C ARG A 74 -3.08 -13.74 -5.48
N ALA A 75 -3.29 -13.99 -4.21
CA ALA A 75 -3.98 -13.05 -3.34
C ALA A 75 -3.48 -13.20 -1.92
N MET A 76 -3.35 -12.10 -1.23
CA MET A 76 -2.85 -12.06 0.11
C MET A 76 -3.65 -11.06 0.92
N HIS A 77 -3.94 -11.37 2.16
CA HIS A 77 -4.64 -10.45 3.05
C HIS A 77 -3.65 -9.93 4.08
N ILE A 78 -3.60 -8.61 4.24
CA ILE A 78 -2.76 -7.99 5.26
C ILE A 78 -3.72 -7.42 6.29
N GLU A 79 -3.53 -7.80 7.53
CA GLU A 79 -4.42 -7.40 8.59
C GLU A 79 -3.91 -6.19 9.37
N ASN A 80 -4.80 -5.30 9.75
CA ASN A 80 -4.45 -4.18 10.61
C ASN A 80 -5.14 -4.45 11.95
N PRO A 81 -4.46 -5.06 12.91
CA PRO A 81 -5.12 -5.52 14.14
C PRO A 81 -5.97 -4.49 14.88
N PRO A 82 -5.53 -3.25 15.05
CA PRO A 82 -6.41 -2.30 15.71
C PRO A 82 -7.67 -1.99 14.92
N GLY A 83 -7.60 -2.14 13.60
CA GLY A 83 -8.77 -1.93 12.76
C GLY A 83 -9.22 -0.49 12.61
N LEU A 84 -8.37 0.47 12.95
CA LEU A 84 -8.72 1.88 12.81
C LEU A 84 -8.41 2.35 11.41
N GLU A 85 -9.31 3.08 10.82
CA GLU A 85 -9.26 3.59 9.45
C GLU A 85 -9.38 2.49 8.42
N TRP A 86 -8.56 1.48 8.49
CA TRP A 86 -8.66 0.31 7.61
C TRP A 86 -8.52 -0.95 8.46
N GLU A 87 -9.28 -1.95 8.11
CA GLU A 87 -9.31 -3.17 8.87
C GLU A 87 -8.31 -4.16 8.31
N GLY A 88 -8.17 -4.17 7.02
CA GLY A 88 -7.24 -5.04 6.32
C GLY A 88 -7.25 -4.70 4.86
N VAL A 89 -6.38 -5.33 4.11
CA VAL A 89 -6.26 -5.08 2.69
C VAL A 89 -6.09 -6.41 1.97
N ASN A 90 -6.76 -6.57 0.87
CA ASN A 90 -6.54 -7.71 0.01
C ASN A 90 -5.68 -7.24 -1.15
N LEU A 91 -4.49 -7.82 -1.28
CA LEU A 91 -3.60 -7.57 -2.38
C LEU A 91 -3.78 -8.74 -3.33
N TYR A 92 -4.08 -8.51 -4.58
CA TYR A 92 -4.38 -9.60 -5.49
C TYR A 92 -3.98 -9.29 -6.92
N GLU A 93 -3.82 -10.35 -7.72
CA GLU A 93 -3.53 -10.21 -9.12
C GLU A 93 -4.83 -10.33 -9.90
N ALA A 94 -5.06 -9.39 -10.79
CA ALA A 94 -6.17 -9.47 -11.71
C ALA A 94 -5.61 -9.99 -13.04
N GLY A 95 -6.38 -10.00 -14.07
CA GLY A 95 -5.93 -10.51 -15.35
C GLY A 95 -4.69 -9.81 -15.85
N HIS A 96 -3.90 -10.51 -16.61
CA HIS A 96 -2.68 -9.99 -17.23
C HIS A 96 -1.62 -9.55 -16.20
N GLY A 97 -1.65 -10.13 -15.01
CA GLY A 97 -0.62 -9.82 -14.03
C GLY A 97 -0.78 -8.48 -13.34
N GLU A 98 -1.89 -7.80 -13.57
CA GLU A 98 -2.11 -6.51 -12.94
C GLU A 98 -2.35 -6.71 -11.45
N VAL A 99 -1.66 -5.94 -10.62
CA VAL A 99 -1.79 -6.07 -9.17
C VAL A 99 -2.73 -4.99 -8.66
N ARG A 100 -3.63 -5.38 -7.80
CA ARG A 100 -4.61 -4.46 -7.23
C ARG A 100 -4.71 -4.63 -5.73
N VAL A 101 -5.19 -3.60 -5.06
CA VAL A 101 -5.49 -3.69 -3.63
C VAL A 101 -6.93 -3.28 -3.42
N PHE A 102 -7.58 -3.96 -2.49
CA PHE A 102 -8.92 -3.59 -2.05
C PHE A 102 -8.77 -3.31 -0.55
N ILE A 103 -9.06 -2.08 -0.14
CA ILE A 103 -8.92 -1.67 1.24
C ILE A 103 -10.25 -1.91 1.94
N LEU A 104 -10.22 -2.72 2.99
CA LEU A 104 -11.43 -2.98 3.77
C LEU A 104 -11.54 -1.87 4.81
N PRO A 105 -12.60 -1.10 4.79
CA PRO A 105 -12.74 0.00 5.74
C PRO A 105 -12.79 -0.50 7.17
N GLY A 106 -12.15 0.21 8.04
CA GLY A 106 -12.13 -0.14 9.44
C GLY A 106 -13.00 0.79 10.25
N LYS A 107 -12.80 0.77 11.54
CA LYS A 107 -13.56 1.63 12.43
C LYS A 107 -13.04 3.05 12.28
N GLU A 108 -13.92 3.98 12.38
CA GLU A 108 -13.50 5.35 12.33
C GLU A 108 -12.75 5.69 13.61
N PRO A 109 -11.73 6.51 13.52
CA PRO A 109 -11.03 6.91 14.73
C PRO A 109 -11.98 7.73 15.60
N PRO A 110 -11.77 7.74 16.90
CA PRO A 110 -12.61 8.52 17.80
C PRO A 110 -12.54 9.98 17.41
N PRO A 111 -13.61 10.72 17.62
CA PRO A 111 -13.59 12.15 17.32
C PRO A 111 -12.56 12.84 18.18
N ALA A 112 -11.95 13.75 17.65
CA ALA A 112 -10.95 14.49 18.38
C ALA A 112 -11.62 15.13 19.56
N LYS A 113 -11.34 15.21 20.52
CA LYS A 113 -11.93 15.59 21.40
C LYS A 113 -12.60 16.38 21.65
N GLY A 114 -12.77 16.32 21.72
CA GLY A 114 -13.30 16.92 21.81
C GLY A 114 -14.28 17.08 22.09
N LYS A 115 -14.53 16.84 22.07
CA LYS A 115 -15.31 17.09 22.21
C LYS A 115 -15.73 16.99 22.56
#